data_d7b877bc414b50e0afc4c50269782fc5
#
_entry.id   d7b877bc414b50e0afc4c50269782fc5
#
_cell.length_a   1.000
_cell.length_b   1.000
_cell.length_c   1.000
_cell.angle_alpha   90.00
_cell.angle_beta   90.00
_cell.angle_gamma   90.00
#
_symmetry.space_group_name_H-M   'P 1'
#
loop_
_entity.id
_entity.type
_entity.pdbx_description
1 polymer ?
#
loop_
_entity_poly.entity_id
_entity_poly.type
_entity_poly.pdbx_seq_one_letter_code
_entity_poly.pdbx_strand_id
1 'polypeptide(L)'
;LPGQKILVANRPEIEFPMVVPQHVTPCGPVMRPAPSVAEVDPELDAWLRRGPTVFISLGTHRFMDEDEAVEMAEVVRRVLDADDERKSEDVGGVRGRLQVLWKLKKVETDQNYGSLKQYVGKDFGTEPGGRIHGVLGEALDSDRVRVVDWVKPQPSAVLQTGQVVCSIHHGGANSFNDALTYVKHYPRRLLKKVCVCVGGVIY
;
A
#
# COMPACT_ATOMS: atom_id res chain seq x y z
N LEU A 1 -2.86 38.02 -7.42
CA LEU A 1 -3.94 38.98 -7.16
C LEU A 1 -3.81 39.50 -5.72
N PRO A 2 -3.89 40.82 -5.48
CA PRO A 2 -3.81 41.37 -4.14
C PRO A 2 -4.89 40.80 -3.21
N GLY A 3 -4.49 40.37 -2.00
CA GLY A 3 -5.44 39.85 -1.00
C GLY A 3 -5.84 38.38 -1.11
N GLN A 4 -5.30 37.62 -2.09
CA GLN A 4 -5.54 36.18 -2.15
C GLN A 4 -4.80 35.44 -1.02
N LYS A 5 -5.53 34.52 -0.37
CA LYS A 5 -4.95 33.54 0.54
C LYS A 5 -4.89 32.19 -0.16
N ILE A 6 -3.77 31.51 -0.03
CA ILE A 6 -3.54 30.18 -0.61
C ILE A 6 -3.52 29.17 0.54
N LEU A 7 -4.36 28.14 0.43
CA LEU A 7 -4.32 26.99 1.33
C LEU A 7 -3.47 25.90 0.66
N VAL A 8 -2.54 25.32 1.42
CA VAL A 8 -1.71 24.22 0.95
C VAL A 8 -1.88 23.00 1.85
N ALA A 9 -1.96 21.82 1.24
CA ALA A 9 -2.21 20.57 1.95
C ALA A 9 -0.95 20.02 2.65
N ASN A 10 -0.09 20.90 3.12
CA ASN A 10 1.15 20.58 3.80
C ASN A 10 0.96 20.54 5.31
N ARG A 11 1.78 19.75 6.00
CA ARG A 11 1.90 19.73 7.46
C ARG A 11 3.28 20.24 7.84
N PRO A 12 3.41 21.43 8.43
CA PRO A 12 4.72 21.99 8.80
C PRO A 12 5.57 21.06 9.67
N GLU A 13 4.93 20.20 10.46
CA GLU A 13 5.59 19.30 11.41
C GLU A 13 6.32 18.12 10.74
N ILE A 14 6.03 17.87 9.47
CA ILE A 14 6.60 16.73 8.71
C ILE A 14 7.24 17.16 7.39
N GLU A 15 7.17 18.43 7.07
CA GLU A 15 7.81 19.02 5.88
C GLU A 15 9.21 19.52 6.20
N PHE A 16 9.99 19.76 5.15
CA PHE A 16 11.25 20.46 5.31
C PHE A 16 11.04 21.86 5.88
N PRO A 17 11.94 22.33 6.74
CA PRO A 17 11.90 23.72 7.22
C PRO A 17 11.88 24.68 6.02
N MET A 18 10.81 25.45 5.90
CA MET A 18 10.66 26.44 4.84
C MET A 18 10.06 27.73 5.37
N VAL A 19 10.40 28.85 4.72
CA VAL A 19 9.76 30.12 4.99
C VAL A 19 8.41 30.13 4.26
N VAL A 20 7.32 30.13 5.03
CA VAL A 20 5.97 30.20 4.47
C VAL A 20 5.57 31.67 4.30
N PRO A 21 5.27 32.15 3.08
CA PRO A 21 4.79 33.50 2.85
C PRO A 21 3.47 33.78 3.60
N GLN A 22 3.26 35.03 4.05
CA GLN A 22 2.09 35.42 4.84
C GLN A 22 0.72 35.08 4.21
N HIS A 23 0.65 35.02 2.88
CA HIS A 23 -0.57 34.70 2.15
C HIS A 23 -0.79 33.19 1.93
N VAL A 24 0.15 32.35 2.37
CA VAL A 24 0.08 30.88 2.28
C VAL A 24 -0.19 30.33 3.68
N THR A 25 -1.21 29.50 3.79
CA THR A 25 -1.58 28.84 5.05
C THR A 25 -1.52 27.33 4.87
N PRO A 26 -0.59 26.62 5.53
CA PRO A 26 -0.63 25.17 5.62
C PRO A 26 -1.87 24.73 6.41
N CYS A 27 -2.72 23.92 5.80
CA CYS A 27 -3.97 23.45 6.42
C CYS A 27 -3.98 21.93 6.67
N GLY A 28 -2.89 21.24 6.33
CA GLY A 28 -2.84 19.78 6.35
C GLY A 28 -3.59 19.16 5.17
N PRO A 29 -3.59 17.84 5.05
CA PRO A 29 -4.20 17.15 3.93
C PRO A 29 -5.70 17.39 3.88
N VAL A 30 -6.19 17.71 2.69
CA VAL A 30 -7.63 17.78 2.41
C VAL A 30 -8.14 16.36 2.19
N MET A 31 -8.78 15.81 3.22
CA MET A 31 -9.29 14.45 3.20
C MET A 31 -10.71 14.44 2.62
N ARG A 32 -10.94 13.58 1.62
CA ARG A 32 -12.28 13.36 1.07
C ARG A 32 -12.92 12.19 1.83
N PRO A 33 -14.14 12.32 2.34
CA PRO A 33 -14.90 11.18 2.82
C PRO A 33 -15.03 10.13 1.71
N ALA A 34 -14.79 8.88 2.05
CA ALA A 34 -14.95 7.76 1.14
C ALA A 34 -15.95 6.77 1.73
N PRO A 35 -16.78 6.11 0.91
CA PRO A 35 -17.58 4.98 1.35
C PRO A 35 -16.69 3.92 1.99
N SER A 36 -17.22 3.21 2.98
CA SER A 36 -16.50 2.13 3.65
C SER A 36 -16.18 0.97 2.68
N VAL A 37 -15.17 0.17 3.04
CA VAL A 37 -14.88 -1.05 2.26
C VAL A 37 -16.08 -1.97 2.23
N ALA A 38 -16.80 -2.10 3.35
CA ALA A 38 -18.00 -2.95 3.43
C ALA A 38 -19.12 -2.52 2.47
N GLU A 39 -19.26 -1.21 2.20
CA GLU A 39 -20.25 -0.70 1.25
C GLU A 39 -19.84 -0.90 -0.22
N VAL A 40 -18.54 -0.81 -0.53
CA VAL A 40 -18.04 -0.84 -1.91
C VAL A 40 -17.66 -2.25 -2.34
N ASP A 41 -17.09 -3.04 -1.43
CA ASP A 41 -16.59 -4.39 -1.68
C ASP A 41 -16.70 -5.22 -0.39
N PRO A 42 -17.91 -5.77 -0.10
CA PRO A 42 -18.14 -6.57 1.11
C PRO A 42 -17.26 -7.83 1.21
N GLU A 43 -16.86 -8.38 0.08
CA GLU A 43 -15.98 -9.55 0.01
C GLU A 43 -14.58 -9.19 0.47
N LEU A 44 -14.04 -8.07 -0.01
CA LEU A 44 -12.76 -7.56 0.45
C LEU A 44 -12.80 -7.17 1.94
N ASP A 45 -13.90 -6.57 2.42
CA ASP A 45 -14.06 -6.25 3.86
C ASP A 45 -14.00 -7.53 4.71
N ALA A 46 -14.72 -8.56 4.31
CA ALA A 46 -14.69 -9.85 5.00
C ALA A 46 -13.28 -10.47 5.00
N TRP A 47 -12.58 -10.38 3.88
CA TRP A 47 -11.19 -10.85 3.77
C TRP A 47 -10.25 -10.06 4.67
N LEU A 48 -10.33 -8.74 4.68
CA LEU A 48 -9.50 -7.88 5.53
C LEU A 48 -9.69 -8.20 7.03
N ARG A 49 -10.90 -8.55 7.44
CA ARG A 49 -11.21 -8.94 8.85
C ARG A 49 -10.60 -10.26 9.30
N ARG A 50 -10.02 -11.05 8.39
CA ARG A 50 -9.40 -12.34 8.73
C ARG A 50 -8.10 -12.17 9.52
N GLY A 51 -7.39 -11.04 9.33
CA GLY A 51 -6.12 -10.83 10.02
C GLY A 51 -5.45 -9.48 9.72
N PRO A 52 -4.31 -9.22 10.38
CA PRO A 52 -3.50 -8.04 10.11
C PRO A 52 -3.03 -8.04 8.65
N THR A 53 -3.10 -6.89 8.00
CA THR A 53 -2.86 -6.77 6.57
C THR A 53 -1.71 -5.82 6.27
N VAL A 54 -0.78 -6.27 5.43
CA VAL A 54 0.15 -5.38 4.69
C VAL A 54 -0.55 -4.94 3.42
N PHE A 55 -0.70 -3.63 3.24
CA PHE A 55 -1.30 -3.07 2.03
C PHE A 55 -0.21 -2.45 1.15
N ILE A 56 -0.01 -3.03 -0.04
CA ILE A 56 0.98 -2.56 -1.03
C ILE A 56 0.23 -1.86 -2.16
N SER A 57 0.44 -0.56 -2.32
CA SER A 57 -0.17 0.23 -3.39
C SER A 57 0.76 1.35 -3.84
N LEU A 58 1.45 1.15 -4.94
CA LEU A 58 2.40 2.12 -5.48
C LEU A 58 1.74 3.24 -6.30
N GLY A 59 0.44 3.44 -6.09
CA GLY A 59 -0.32 4.50 -6.76
C GLY A 59 -0.84 4.07 -8.14
N THR A 60 -1.14 5.08 -8.98
CA THR A 60 -1.74 4.87 -10.31
C THR A 60 -0.74 4.95 -11.45
N HIS A 61 0.41 5.54 -11.21
CA HIS A 61 1.42 5.83 -12.23
C HIS A 61 2.70 4.99 -12.10
N ARG A 62 2.86 4.24 -11.02
CA ARG A 62 3.99 3.31 -10.88
C ARG A 62 3.57 1.94 -11.40
N PHE A 63 4.26 1.52 -12.42
CA PHE A 63 4.17 0.17 -12.99
C PHE A 63 5.41 -0.60 -12.59
N MET A 64 5.29 -1.90 -12.44
CA MET A 64 6.41 -2.81 -12.22
C MET A 64 6.58 -3.69 -13.45
N ASP A 65 7.83 -3.89 -13.85
CA ASP A 65 8.13 -4.99 -14.74
C ASP A 65 8.11 -6.33 -13.99
N GLU A 66 8.31 -7.41 -14.71
CA GLU A 66 8.21 -8.74 -14.13
C GLU A 66 9.29 -9.01 -13.08
N ASP A 67 10.51 -8.51 -13.30
CA ASP A 67 11.63 -8.73 -12.37
C ASP A 67 11.41 -7.94 -11.08
N GLU A 68 10.99 -6.68 -11.17
CA GLU A 68 10.60 -5.87 -10.01
C GLU A 68 9.46 -6.51 -9.21
N ALA A 69 8.48 -7.10 -9.91
CA ALA A 69 7.36 -7.77 -9.26
C ALA A 69 7.79 -9.06 -8.55
N VAL A 70 8.73 -9.81 -9.12
CA VAL A 70 9.32 -11.00 -8.48
C VAL A 70 10.13 -10.60 -7.25
N GLU A 71 10.96 -9.57 -7.33
CA GLU A 71 11.70 -9.05 -6.17
C GLU A 71 10.74 -8.63 -5.03
N MET A 72 9.65 -7.95 -5.35
CA MET A 72 8.63 -7.61 -4.36
C MET A 72 7.96 -8.87 -3.78
N ALA A 73 7.67 -9.87 -4.60
CA ALA A 73 7.13 -11.14 -4.13
C ALA A 73 8.08 -11.86 -3.15
N GLU A 74 9.39 -11.81 -3.39
CA GLU A 74 10.38 -12.35 -2.45
C GLU A 74 10.37 -11.60 -1.10
N VAL A 75 10.24 -10.27 -1.13
CA VAL A 75 10.09 -9.47 0.09
C VAL A 75 8.82 -9.87 0.84
N VAL A 76 7.70 -10.01 0.13
CA VAL A 76 6.43 -10.46 0.72
C VAL A 76 6.60 -11.84 1.36
N ARG A 77 7.22 -12.81 0.67
CA ARG A 77 7.49 -14.15 1.21
C ARG A 77 8.25 -14.07 2.53
N ARG A 78 9.37 -13.32 2.56
CA ARG A 78 10.18 -13.16 3.79
C ARG A 78 9.39 -12.56 4.95
N VAL A 79 8.49 -11.61 4.68
CA VAL A 79 7.64 -11.02 5.69
C VAL A 79 6.64 -12.04 6.24
N LEU A 80 6.07 -12.89 5.38
CA LEU A 80 5.14 -13.93 5.77
C LEU A 80 5.84 -15.06 6.55
N ASP A 81 7.05 -15.45 6.11
CA ASP A 81 7.87 -16.45 6.81
C ASP A 81 8.22 -15.97 8.23
N ALA A 82 8.63 -14.71 8.37
CA ALA A 82 8.93 -14.12 9.67
C ALA A 82 7.69 -14.03 10.60
N ASP A 83 6.49 -13.87 10.06
CA ASP A 83 5.24 -13.94 10.83
C ASP A 83 4.97 -15.36 11.32
N ASP A 84 5.21 -16.34 10.46
CA ASP A 84 5.01 -17.76 10.79
C ASP A 84 6.01 -18.27 11.85
N GLU A 85 7.27 -17.82 11.79
CA GLU A 85 8.30 -18.16 12.79
C GLU A 85 7.97 -17.59 14.18
N ARG A 86 7.30 -16.47 14.25
CA ARG A 86 6.92 -15.82 15.52
C ARG A 86 5.83 -16.52 16.29
N LYS A 87 5.32 -17.66 15.83
CA LYS A 87 4.28 -18.49 16.43
C LYS A 87 3.55 -17.83 17.60
N SER A 88 2.35 -17.33 17.33
CA SER A 88 1.24 -17.21 18.31
C SER A 88 1.44 -16.37 19.57
N GLU A 89 2.32 -15.41 19.62
CA GLU A 89 2.17 -14.35 20.59
C GLU A 89 1.05 -13.42 20.11
N ASP A 90 0.03 -13.28 20.94
CA ASP A 90 -1.13 -12.39 20.75
C ASP A 90 -0.63 -10.95 20.49
N VAL A 91 -0.38 -10.61 19.25
CA VAL A 91 0.12 -9.31 18.87
C VAL A 91 -1.04 -8.33 18.89
N GLY A 92 -1.28 -7.75 20.06
CA GLY A 92 -2.01 -6.50 20.18
C GLY A 92 -3.50 -6.50 19.80
N GLY A 93 -4.21 -7.64 19.89
CA GLY A 93 -5.68 -7.66 19.76
C GLY A 93 -6.22 -7.85 18.35
N VAL A 94 -5.40 -7.92 17.30
CA VAL A 94 -5.80 -8.42 15.99
C VAL A 94 -5.44 -9.90 15.92
N ARG A 95 -6.48 -10.72 15.93
CA ARG A 95 -6.34 -12.18 15.79
C ARG A 95 -6.19 -12.53 14.32
N GLY A 96 -5.29 -13.46 14.00
CA GLY A 96 -5.12 -14.01 12.67
C GLY A 96 -3.67 -13.92 12.17
N ARG A 97 -3.37 -14.69 11.10
CA ARG A 97 -2.08 -14.66 10.42
C ARG A 97 -1.96 -13.39 9.57
N LEU A 98 -0.76 -12.86 9.46
CA LEU A 98 -0.47 -11.73 8.58
C LEU A 98 -0.86 -12.09 7.14
N GLN A 99 -1.54 -11.17 6.47
CA GLN A 99 -1.96 -11.30 5.08
C GLN A 99 -1.51 -10.08 4.27
N VAL A 100 -1.52 -10.20 2.95
CA VAL A 100 -1.04 -9.14 2.05
C VAL A 100 -2.07 -8.84 0.97
N LEU A 101 -2.46 -7.58 0.86
CA LEU A 101 -3.20 -7.04 -0.28
C LEU A 101 -2.23 -6.24 -1.14
N TRP A 102 -1.97 -6.71 -2.35
CA TRP A 102 -1.01 -6.07 -3.26
C TRP A 102 -1.71 -5.62 -4.53
N LYS A 103 -1.80 -4.30 -4.71
CA LYS A 103 -2.20 -3.70 -5.97
C LYS A 103 -0.99 -3.60 -6.88
N LEU A 104 -0.91 -4.50 -7.85
CA LEU A 104 0.17 -4.57 -8.84
C LEU A 104 -0.30 -4.04 -10.17
N LYS A 105 0.42 -3.05 -10.71
CA LYS A 105 0.31 -2.64 -12.10
C LYS A 105 1.54 -3.09 -12.86
N LYS A 106 1.35 -4.02 -13.79
CA LYS A 106 2.42 -4.57 -14.64
C LYS A 106 2.63 -3.73 -15.90
N VAL A 107 3.86 -3.67 -16.32
CA VAL A 107 4.27 -3.09 -17.60
C VAL A 107 5.16 -4.09 -18.32
N GLU A 108 4.98 -4.22 -19.64
CA GLU A 108 5.95 -4.86 -20.50
C GLU A 108 6.83 -3.81 -21.16
N THR A 109 8.14 -4.01 -21.09
CA THR A 109 9.09 -3.19 -21.84
C THR A 109 9.18 -3.75 -23.26
N ASP A 110 8.79 -2.96 -24.26
CA ASP A 110 9.03 -3.31 -25.65
C ASP A 110 10.53 -3.23 -25.94
N GLN A 111 11.18 -4.38 -26.05
CA GLN A 111 12.63 -4.47 -26.29
C GLN A 111 13.08 -3.79 -27.59
N ASN A 112 12.17 -3.56 -28.55
CA ASN A 112 12.50 -2.97 -29.84
C ASN A 112 12.38 -1.46 -29.89
N TYR A 113 11.59 -0.83 -29.01
CA TYR A 113 11.29 0.59 -29.08
C TYR A 113 11.49 1.37 -27.77
N GLY A 114 11.86 0.73 -26.68
CA GLY A 114 11.98 1.40 -25.37
C GLY A 114 10.66 2.00 -24.85
N SER A 115 9.55 1.68 -25.50
CA SER A 115 8.23 2.17 -25.14
C SER A 115 7.62 1.27 -24.06
N LEU A 116 7.20 1.88 -22.96
CA LEU A 116 6.46 1.17 -21.92
C LEU A 116 5.03 0.92 -22.43
N LYS A 117 4.68 -0.33 -22.68
CA LYS A 117 3.30 -0.74 -22.92
C LYS A 117 2.64 -1.07 -21.59
N GLN A 118 1.59 -0.33 -21.28
CA GLN A 118 0.75 -0.68 -20.13
C GLN A 118 0.10 -2.02 -20.42
N TYR A 119 0.48 -3.05 -19.66
CA TYR A 119 -0.16 -4.35 -19.73
C TYR A 119 -1.48 -4.31 -18.95
N VAL A 120 -2.59 -4.37 -19.67
CA VAL A 120 -3.95 -4.44 -19.11
C VAL A 120 -4.41 -5.91 -19.17
N GLY A 121 -3.59 -6.83 -18.69
CA GLY A 121 -3.90 -8.24 -18.67
C GLY A 121 -4.05 -8.78 -17.25
N LYS A 122 -4.82 -9.84 -17.09
CA LYS A 122 -5.00 -10.54 -15.80
C LYS A 122 -3.81 -11.43 -15.42
N ASP A 123 -2.81 -11.56 -16.29
CA ASP A 123 -1.66 -12.41 -16.02
C ASP A 123 -0.59 -11.63 -15.25
N PHE A 124 -0.67 -11.73 -13.95
CA PHE A 124 0.34 -11.18 -13.04
C PHE A 124 1.48 -12.16 -12.75
N GLY A 125 1.52 -13.32 -13.41
CA GLY A 125 2.43 -14.40 -13.04
C GLY A 125 2.04 -15.05 -11.70
N THR A 126 0.81 -14.87 -11.27
CA THR A 126 0.24 -15.44 -10.04
C THR A 126 -0.44 -16.79 -10.27
N GLU A 127 -0.66 -17.16 -11.53
CA GLU A 127 -1.19 -18.48 -11.92
C GLU A 127 -0.14 -19.56 -11.75
N PRO A 128 -0.53 -20.83 -11.54
CA PRO A 128 0.39 -21.95 -11.46
C PRO A 128 1.36 -22.00 -12.67
N GLY A 129 2.65 -22.00 -12.37
CA GLY A 129 3.72 -21.91 -13.38
C GLY A 129 4.21 -20.49 -13.67
N GLY A 130 3.53 -19.47 -13.20
CA GLY A 130 4.01 -18.07 -13.27
C GLY A 130 5.13 -17.78 -12.27
N ARG A 131 5.94 -16.76 -12.53
CA ARG A 131 7.11 -16.43 -11.71
C ARG A 131 6.72 -15.97 -10.30
N ILE A 132 5.66 -15.16 -10.14
CA ILE A 132 5.18 -14.75 -8.82
C ILE A 132 4.59 -15.93 -8.07
N HIS A 133 3.87 -16.83 -8.76
CA HIS A 133 3.38 -18.07 -8.16
C HIS A 133 4.53 -18.96 -7.69
N GLY A 134 5.62 -19.03 -8.43
CA GLY A 134 6.83 -19.76 -8.02
C GLY A 134 7.39 -19.30 -6.67
N VAL A 135 7.17 -18.04 -6.31
CA VAL A 135 7.63 -17.45 -5.04
C VAL A 135 6.56 -17.52 -3.95
N LEU A 136 5.30 -17.24 -4.29
CA LEU A 136 4.20 -17.03 -3.32
C LEU A 136 3.10 -18.11 -3.40
N GLY A 137 3.29 -19.21 -4.15
CA GLY A 137 2.23 -20.16 -4.49
C GLY A 137 1.36 -20.57 -3.31
N GLU A 138 1.95 -21.09 -2.23
CA GLU A 138 1.20 -21.47 -1.03
C GLU A 138 0.36 -20.32 -0.44
N ALA A 139 0.92 -19.11 -0.42
CA ALA A 139 0.24 -17.95 0.13
C ALA A 139 -0.87 -17.42 -0.80
N LEU A 140 -0.73 -17.60 -2.11
CA LEU A 140 -1.76 -17.31 -3.10
C LEU A 140 -2.89 -18.36 -3.03
N ASP A 141 -2.54 -19.65 -3.02
CA ASP A 141 -3.49 -20.76 -2.97
C ASP A 141 -4.33 -20.78 -1.70
N SER A 142 -3.72 -20.36 -0.58
CA SER A 142 -4.42 -20.21 0.72
C SER A 142 -5.17 -18.89 0.87
N ASP A 143 -5.22 -18.05 -0.15
CA ASP A 143 -5.84 -16.71 -0.13
C ASP A 143 -5.28 -15.80 1.00
N ARG A 144 -4.03 -16.04 1.37
CA ARG A 144 -3.27 -15.21 2.33
C ARG A 144 -2.66 -13.97 1.65
N VAL A 145 -2.35 -14.09 0.37
CA VAL A 145 -1.89 -13.01 -0.50
C VAL A 145 -2.89 -12.80 -1.63
N ARG A 146 -3.32 -11.58 -1.80
CA ARG A 146 -4.14 -11.16 -2.94
C ARG A 146 -3.36 -10.16 -3.78
N VAL A 147 -3.08 -10.53 -5.03
CA VAL A 147 -2.50 -9.64 -6.03
C VAL A 147 -3.62 -9.22 -6.99
N VAL A 148 -3.85 -7.91 -7.08
CA VAL A 148 -4.94 -7.35 -7.88
C VAL A 148 -4.45 -6.18 -8.72
N ASP A 149 -5.04 -5.96 -9.88
CA ASP A 149 -4.76 -4.80 -10.74
C ASP A 149 -5.38 -3.52 -10.19
N TRP A 150 -6.53 -3.67 -9.52
CA TRP A 150 -7.29 -2.57 -8.97
C TRP A 150 -7.98 -2.96 -7.66
N VAL A 151 -7.96 -2.04 -6.70
CA VAL A 151 -8.74 -2.14 -5.47
C VAL A 151 -9.94 -1.20 -5.61
N LYS A 152 -11.16 -1.75 -5.58
CA LYS A 152 -12.39 -0.97 -5.80
C LYS A 152 -12.59 0.16 -4.77
N PRO A 153 -12.46 -0.11 -3.45
CA PRO A 153 -12.48 0.95 -2.45
C PRO A 153 -11.31 1.90 -2.61
N GLN A 154 -11.48 3.14 -2.18
CA GLN A 154 -10.36 4.09 -2.11
C GLN A 154 -9.30 3.58 -1.12
N PRO A 155 -7.99 3.83 -1.38
CA PRO A 155 -6.93 3.42 -0.47
C PRO A 155 -7.13 3.91 0.97
N SER A 156 -7.62 5.13 1.14
CA SER A 156 -7.96 5.68 2.45
C SER A 156 -9.02 4.87 3.20
N ALA A 157 -10.05 4.35 2.49
CA ALA A 157 -11.07 3.49 3.08
C ALA A 157 -10.48 2.14 3.54
N VAL A 158 -9.55 1.56 2.76
CA VAL A 158 -8.84 0.33 3.16
C VAL A 158 -8.05 0.56 4.44
N LEU A 159 -7.32 1.69 4.53
CA LEU A 159 -6.54 2.05 5.72
C LEU A 159 -7.43 2.32 6.95
N GLN A 160 -8.64 2.84 6.74
CA GLN A 160 -9.61 3.12 7.81
C GLN A 160 -10.22 1.87 8.43
N THR A 161 -10.13 0.71 7.80
CA THR A 161 -10.66 -0.56 8.36
C THR A 161 -10.03 -0.92 9.71
N GLY A 162 -8.82 -0.40 9.98
CA GLY A 162 -8.05 -0.72 11.16
C GLY A 162 -7.37 -2.10 11.11
N GLN A 163 -7.47 -2.79 9.98
CA GLN A 163 -6.80 -4.07 9.75
C GLN A 163 -5.42 -3.89 9.13
N VAL A 164 -5.17 -2.75 8.49
CA VAL A 164 -3.88 -2.47 7.86
C VAL A 164 -2.85 -2.09 8.93
N VAL A 165 -1.84 -2.94 9.08
CA VAL A 165 -0.72 -2.78 10.02
C VAL A 165 0.52 -2.16 9.38
N CYS A 166 0.64 -2.27 8.06
CA CYS A 166 1.72 -1.68 7.28
C CYS A 166 1.18 -1.22 5.92
N SER A 167 1.57 -0.02 5.49
CA SER A 167 1.27 0.50 4.18
C SER A 167 2.58 0.72 3.42
N ILE A 168 2.71 0.06 2.26
CA ILE A 168 3.84 0.23 1.34
C ILE A 168 3.33 1.03 0.15
N HIS A 169 3.94 2.19 -0.10
CA HIS A 169 3.51 3.11 -1.15
C HIS A 169 4.71 3.86 -1.76
N HIS A 170 4.46 4.55 -2.88
CA HIS A 170 5.50 5.27 -3.65
C HIS A 170 5.92 6.63 -3.05
N GLY A 171 5.41 7.02 -1.88
CA GLY A 171 5.76 8.30 -1.25
C GLY A 171 4.97 9.51 -1.76
N GLY A 172 3.99 9.34 -2.64
CA GLY A 172 3.12 10.44 -3.07
C GLY A 172 2.35 11.04 -1.91
N ALA A 173 2.16 12.37 -1.90
CA ALA A 173 1.62 13.14 -0.79
C ALA A 173 0.31 12.57 -0.22
N ASN A 174 -0.63 12.16 -1.08
CA ASN A 174 -1.90 11.58 -0.62
C ASN A 174 -1.68 10.25 0.09
N SER A 175 -0.93 9.32 -0.50
CA SER A 175 -0.66 8.00 0.10
C SER A 175 0.09 8.13 1.42
N PHE A 176 1.03 9.06 1.49
CA PHE A 176 1.78 9.36 2.72
C PHE A 176 0.87 9.91 3.82
N ASN A 177 0.05 10.93 3.50
CA ASN A 177 -0.88 11.52 4.45
C ASN A 177 -1.97 10.54 4.91
N ASP A 178 -2.50 9.72 3.98
CA ASP A 178 -3.46 8.66 4.30
C ASP A 178 -2.85 7.64 5.27
N ALA A 179 -1.64 7.17 4.99
CA ALA A 179 -0.95 6.22 5.85
C ALA A 179 -0.68 6.80 7.25
N LEU A 180 -0.20 8.05 7.33
CA LEU A 180 0.02 8.73 8.62
C LEU A 180 -1.27 8.91 9.42
N THR A 181 -2.39 9.15 8.74
CA THR A 181 -3.67 9.45 9.39
C THR A 181 -4.38 8.18 9.86
N TYR A 182 -4.38 7.14 9.03
CA TYR A 182 -5.28 6.00 9.22
C TYR A 182 -4.58 4.71 9.64
N VAL A 183 -3.29 4.50 9.34
CA VAL A 183 -2.58 3.31 9.84
C VAL A 183 -2.44 3.46 11.35
N LYS A 184 -3.22 2.68 12.09
CA LYS A 184 -3.25 2.74 13.56
C LYS A 184 -1.93 2.31 14.16
N HIS A 185 -1.51 2.99 15.23
CA HIS A 185 -0.44 2.50 16.08
C HIS A 185 -0.85 1.18 16.71
N TYR A 186 -0.17 0.12 16.37
CA TYR A 186 -0.23 -1.12 17.14
C TYR A 186 0.53 -0.92 18.46
N PRO A 187 -0.13 -1.11 19.62
CA PRO A 187 0.46 -0.75 20.93
C PRO A 187 1.43 -1.80 21.47
N ARG A 188 2.19 -2.52 20.68
CA ARG A 188 3.32 -3.33 21.19
C ARG A 188 4.41 -3.59 20.14
N ARG A 189 5.55 -2.99 20.37
CA ARG A 189 6.96 -3.32 20.04
C ARG A 189 7.37 -3.80 18.64
N LEU A 190 6.52 -4.11 17.66
CA LEU A 190 6.96 -4.88 16.49
C LEU A 190 6.75 -4.25 15.13
N LEU A 191 5.85 -3.30 14.97
CA LEU A 191 5.79 -2.50 13.75
C LEU A 191 5.49 -1.06 14.15
N LYS A 192 6.52 -0.25 14.33
CA LYS A 192 6.38 1.20 14.16
C LYS A 192 5.75 1.41 12.79
N LYS A 193 4.84 2.38 12.63
CA LYS A 193 4.28 2.79 11.33
C LYS A 193 5.37 2.66 10.26
N VAL A 194 5.31 1.64 9.44
CA VAL A 194 6.28 1.48 8.37
C VAL A 194 5.60 1.97 7.11
N CYS A 195 5.86 3.22 6.78
CA CYS A 195 5.69 3.69 5.43
C CYS A 195 6.98 3.35 4.68
N VAL A 196 6.97 2.35 3.85
CA VAL A 196 8.11 2.06 2.97
C VAL A 196 7.85 2.78 1.66
N CYS A 197 8.65 3.81 1.39
CA CYS A 197 8.67 4.44 0.08
C CYS A 197 9.54 3.59 -0.86
N VAL A 198 8.95 2.96 -1.86
CA VAL A 198 9.66 2.26 -2.92
C VAL A 198 9.89 3.24 -4.07
N GLY A 199 11.11 3.68 -4.24
CA GLY A 199 11.52 4.57 -5.33
C GLY A 199 12.47 5.65 -4.84
N GLY A 200 13.70 5.51 -5.10
CA GLY A 200 14.94 6.28 -5.05
C GLY A 200 15.01 7.71 -4.50
N VAL A 201 14.08 8.19 -3.73
CA VAL A 201 14.20 9.44 -2.98
C VAL A 201 13.64 9.18 -1.59
N ILE A 202 14.53 8.96 -0.66
CA ILE A 202 14.23 9.02 0.77
C ILE A 202 14.07 10.50 1.09
N TYR A 203 12.87 10.92 1.42
CA TYR A 203 12.64 12.17 2.11
C TYR A 203 12.60 11.93 3.61
#